data_dba74be26de6ab0ea60a007800e71476
#
_entry.id   dba74be26de6ab0ea60a007800e71476
#
_cell.length_a   1.000
_cell.length_b   1.000
_cell.length_c   1.000
_cell.angle_alpha   90.00
_cell.angle_beta   90.00
_cell.angle_gamma   90.00
#
_symmetry.space_group_name_H-M   'P 1'
#
loop_
_entity.id
_entity.type
_entity.pdbx_description
1 polymer ?
#
loop_
_entity_poly.entity_id
_entity_poly.type
_entity_poly.pdbx_seq_one_letter_code
_entity_poly.pdbx_strand_id
1 'polypeptide(L)'
;MSFTIAIIGRPNVGKSTLFNRLVGQKLALVDDTPGVTRDRREGQGKLGDLEFTLIDTAGLDEGAKGSLTARMQEQTETAIALADALMFVVDARAGLTPNDRGFADFARRANKPVVLVANKSEGKQGDAGAMEAYALGLGEPVQISAEHGEGLSDLYDALRALMPEPVEESEEFEDDDVIETDEDISKRPIRVAIVGRPNAGKSTLINHLLGEERLLTSAEAGTTRDSISVEVSWQGRDFRMFDTAGLRRRSRIEEKLEKLSVSDALRAIRFAEVVVLMMDAQNKFEEQDMRIADLIEREGRALVIAVNKWDLMGKQSSLISALREEADHALPQVKGVPIVAVSGLMGEGIDRLMSAVEQAYAVWNRRVPTASLNRWFEQAVDANPPPAVSGRRLKLNYITQAKARPPSFILFCSRADAVPQSYLRYLVNSLREFFELPGTPVRISLREKANPFAHKRRRPS
;
A
#
# COMPACT_ATOMS: atom_id res chain seq x y z
N MET A 1 -3.27 -16.01 14.09
CA MET A 1 -4.75 -16.02 14.00
C MET A 1 -5.15 -14.94 13.00
N SER A 2 -6.11 -15.23 12.11
CA SER A 2 -6.59 -14.23 11.13
C SER A 2 -7.38 -13.13 11.86
N PHE A 3 -7.10 -11.86 11.58
CA PHE A 3 -7.83 -10.72 12.14
C PHE A 3 -9.28 -10.72 11.63
N THR A 4 -10.25 -10.68 12.53
CA THR A 4 -11.66 -10.86 12.20
C THR A 4 -12.43 -9.55 12.32
N ILE A 5 -13.18 -9.17 11.29
CA ILE A 5 -13.96 -7.94 11.23
C ILE A 5 -15.45 -8.29 11.06
N ALA A 6 -16.32 -7.79 11.93
CA ALA A 6 -17.76 -7.90 11.75
C ALA A 6 -18.32 -6.65 11.07
N ILE A 7 -19.13 -6.86 10.02
CA ILE A 7 -19.87 -5.79 9.35
C ILE A 7 -21.24 -5.66 10.03
N ILE A 8 -21.48 -4.52 10.66
CA ILE A 8 -22.72 -4.22 11.37
C ILE A 8 -23.41 -2.96 10.82
N GLY A 9 -24.69 -2.83 11.04
CA GLY A 9 -25.51 -1.69 10.63
C GLY A 9 -26.93 -2.13 10.25
N ARG A 10 -27.84 -1.16 10.07
CA ARG A 10 -29.23 -1.43 9.73
C ARG A 10 -29.39 -2.14 8.37
N PRO A 11 -30.54 -2.76 8.08
CA PRO A 11 -30.83 -3.30 6.75
C PRO A 11 -30.73 -2.27 5.64
N ASN A 12 -30.33 -2.71 4.44
CA ASN A 12 -30.27 -1.92 3.20
C ASN A 12 -29.22 -0.76 3.17
N VAL A 13 -28.29 -0.69 4.11
CA VAL A 13 -27.17 0.27 4.05
C VAL A 13 -26.04 -0.16 3.08
N GLY A 14 -26.15 -1.38 2.53
CA GLY A 14 -25.17 -1.92 1.58
C GLY A 14 -24.10 -2.82 2.20
N LYS A 15 -24.34 -3.42 3.37
CA LYS A 15 -23.43 -4.37 4.03
C LYS A 15 -23.02 -5.53 3.13
N SER A 16 -24.00 -6.21 2.53
CA SER A 16 -23.74 -7.36 1.65
C SER A 16 -23.02 -6.95 0.34
N THR A 17 -23.29 -5.74 -0.17
CA THR A 17 -22.56 -5.20 -1.32
C THR A 17 -21.09 -4.98 -0.97
N LEU A 18 -20.82 -4.39 0.21
CA LEU A 18 -19.47 -4.19 0.73
C LEU A 18 -18.77 -5.53 1.01
N PHE A 19 -19.45 -6.46 1.67
CA PHE A 19 -18.96 -7.82 1.91
C PHE A 19 -18.54 -8.50 0.61
N ASN A 20 -19.45 -8.58 -0.38
CA ASN A 20 -19.16 -9.22 -1.67
C ASN A 20 -18.00 -8.55 -2.41
N ARG A 21 -17.82 -7.23 -2.25
CA ARG A 21 -16.71 -6.51 -2.84
C ARG A 21 -15.37 -6.82 -2.18
N LEU A 22 -15.36 -6.96 -0.86
CA LEU A 22 -14.15 -7.25 -0.09
C LEU A 22 -13.73 -8.72 -0.16
N VAL A 23 -14.70 -9.65 -0.24
CA VAL A 23 -14.45 -11.10 -0.36
C VAL A 23 -14.17 -11.52 -1.81
N GLY A 24 -14.57 -10.69 -2.81
CA GLY A 24 -14.48 -11.06 -4.23
C GLY A 24 -15.58 -12.04 -4.67
N GLN A 25 -15.90 -12.07 -5.98
CA GLN A 25 -17.04 -12.84 -6.53
C GLN A 25 -16.91 -14.38 -6.50
N LYS A 26 -15.96 -14.95 -5.79
CA LYS A 26 -15.76 -16.41 -5.65
C LYS A 26 -15.33 -16.73 -4.24
N LEU A 27 -16.32 -17.09 -3.41
CA LEU A 27 -16.26 -18.06 -2.31
C LEU A 27 -17.24 -17.66 -1.19
N ALA A 28 -18.54 -17.83 -1.44
CA ALA A 28 -19.38 -18.30 -0.36
C ALA A 28 -19.04 -19.80 -0.24
N LEU A 29 -18.06 -20.17 0.57
CA LEU A 29 -17.94 -21.55 1.04
C LEU A 29 -19.11 -21.79 1.97
N VAL A 30 -20.16 -22.35 1.43
CA VAL A 30 -21.17 -23.08 2.20
C VAL A 30 -20.47 -24.40 2.56
N ASP A 31 -19.95 -24.48 3.78
CA ASP A 31 -19.46 -25.74 4.32
C ASP A 31 -20.70 -26.59 4.66
N ASP A 32 -20.94 -27.65 3.87
CA ASP A 32 -22.04 -28.61 4.03
C ASP A 32 -21.77 -29.62 5.17
N THR A 33 -21.19 -29.21 6.28
CA THR A 33 -21.09 -30.07 7.47
C THR A 33 -22.39 -30.01 8.27
N PRO A 34 -23.11 -31.15 8.47
CA PRO A 34 -24.34 -31.19 9.24
C PRO A 34 -24.04 -30.92 10.72
N GLY A 35 -24.50 -29.78 11.24
CA GLY A 35 -24.39 -29.44 12.66
C GLY A 35 -23.95 -28.03 12.99
N VAL A 36 -23.50 -27.23 12.02
CA VAL A 36 -23.16 -25.81 12.20
C VAL A 36 -24.31 -24.95 11.67
N THR A 37 -24.80 -24.04 12.49
CA THR A 37 -25.95 -23.18 12.21
C THR A 37 -25.81 -22.45 10.87
N ARG A 38 -26.80 -22.65 9.99
CA ARG A 38 -26.92 -22.19 8.57
C ARG A 38 -26.96 -20.68 8.34
N ASP A 39 -26.64 -19.84 9.31
CA ASP A 39 -27.09 -18.43 9.34
C ASP A 39 -25.95 -17.38 9.33
N ARG A 40 -24.68 -17.73 9.05
CA ARG A 40 -23.59 -16.76 9.01
C ARG A 40 -22.87 -16.82 7.68
N ARG A 41 -22.69 -15.66 7.05
CA ARG A 41 -21.76 -15.52 5.92
C ARG A 41 -20.40 -15.11 6.47
N GLU A 42 -19.46 -16.03 6.50
CA GLU A 42 -18.06 -15.75 6.74
C GLU A 42 -17.30 -15.82 5.41
N GLY A 43 -16.34 -14.93 5.21
CA GLY A 43 -15.53 -14.91 4.00
C GLY A 43 -14.15 -14.33 4.26
N GLN A 44 -13.16 -14.81 3.50
CA GLN A 44 -11.83 -14.20 3.52
C GLN A 44 -11.87 -12.91 2.73
N GLY A 45 -11.83 -11.79 3.46
CA GLY A 45 -11.78 -10.45 2.89
C GLY A 45 -10.36 -10.06 2.53
N LYS A 46 -10.25 -9.33 1.43
CA LYS A 46 -8.98 -8.77 0.97
C LYS A 46 -9.18 -7.34 0.52
N LEU A 47 -8.44 -6.43 1.14
CA LEU A 47 -8.40 -5.04 0.72
C LEU A 47 -6.93 -4.60 0.66
N GLY A 48 -6.43 -4.50 -0.55
CA GLY A 48 -5.03 -4.29 -0.75
C GLY A 48 -4.21 -5.50 -0.26
N ASP A 49 -3.26 -5.32 0.72
CA ASP A 49 -2.48 -6.36 1.40
C ASP A 49 -3.15 -6.86 2.67
N LEU A 50 -4.17 -6.18 3.11
CA LEU A 50 -4.88 -6.60 4.29
C LEU A 50 -5.68 -7.86 3.95
N GLU A 51 -5.40 -8.95 4.66
CA GLU A 51 -6.17 -10.17 4.64
C GLU A 51 -6.81 -10.36 6.01
N PHE A 52 -8.12 -10.55 6.03
CA PHE A 52 -8.90 -10.64 7.24
C PHE A 52 -10.13 -11.51 7.03
N THR A 53 -10.65 -12.06 8.11
CA THR A 53 -11.94 -12.76 8.06
C THR A 53 -13.07 -11.74 8.23
N LEU A 54 -14.05 -11.75 7.31
CA LEU A 54 -15.25 -10.94 7.38
C LEU A 54 -16.42 -11.76 7.87
N ILE A 55 -17.22 -11.20 8.79
CA ILE A 55 -18.50 -11.74 9.22
C ILE A 55 -19.59 -10.76 8.78
N ASP A 56 -20.50 -11.20 7.87
CA ASP A 56 -21.65 -10.39 7.45
C ASP A 56 -22.87 -10.71 8.30
N THR A 57 -23.41 -9.70 8.97
CA THR A 57 -24.64 -9.81 9.76
C THR A 57 -25.91 -9.67 8.93
N ALA A 58 -25.83 -9.35 7.63
CA ALA A 58 -26.99 -9.10 6.76
C ALA A 58 -27.64 -10.37 6.19
N GLY A 59 -26.94 -11.51 6.14
CA GLY A 59 -27.48 -12.78 5.62
C GLY A 59 -28.60 -13.40 6.46
N LEU A 60 -28.97 -12.74 7.55
CA LEU A 60 -29.89 -13.24 8.57
C LEU A 60 -31.32 -12.63 8.46
N ASP A 61 -31.53 -11.71 7.51
CA ASP A 61 -32.80 -10.98 7.34
C ASP A 61 -33.86 -11.74 6.53
N GLU A 62 -33.54 -12.87 5.90
CA GLU A 62 -34.43 -13.49 4.88
C GLU A 62 -35.30 -14.67 5.36
N GLY A 63 -35.61 -14.84 6.63
CA GLY A 63 -36.27 -16.10 6.94
C GLY A 63 -37.29 -16.26 8.08
N ALA A 64 -37.71 -15.28 8.87
CA ALA A 64 -38.65 -15.57 9.95
C ALA A 64 -39.61 -14.44 10.35
N LYS A 65 -40.89 -14.72 10.26
CA LYS A 65 -41.99 -13.95 10.87
C LYS A 65 -41.97 -14.19 12.40
N GLY A 66 -41.68 -13.15 13.19
CA GLY A 66 -41.84 -13.17 14.66
C GLY A 66 -40.66 -12.49 15.38
N SER A 67 -40.91 -11.35 16.04
CA SER A 67 -40.01 -10.49 16.84
C SER A 67 -38.63 -10.30 16.24
N LEU A 68 -38.58 -9.62 15.10
CA LEU A 68 -37.37 -9.36 14.27
C LEU A 68 -36.24 -8.71 15.07
N THR A 69 -36.57 -7.83 16.00
CA THR A 69 -35.59 -6.97 16.71
C THR A 69 -34.71 -7.75 17.71
N ALA A 70 -35.27 -8.71 18.44
CA ALA A 70 -34.54 -9.43 19.49
C ALA A 70 -33.54 -10.43 18.89
N ARG A 71 -33.89 -11.12 17.79
CA ARG A 71 -32.98 -12.06 17.11
C ARG A 71 -31.85 -11.34 16.37
N MET A 72 -32.14 -10.20 15.73
CA MET A 72 -31.13 -9.36 15.12
C MET A 72 -30.10 -8.85 16.14
N GLN A 73 -30.57 -8.55 17.37
CA GLN A 73 -29.68 -8.16 18.47
C GLN A 73 -28.76 -9.30 18.90
N GLU A 74 -29.31 -10.48 19.17
CA GLU A 74 -28.56 -11.66 19.62
C GLU A 74 -27.47 -12.10 18.59
N GLN A 75 -27.81 -12.02 17.31
CA GLN A 75 -26.91 -12.38 16.24
C GLN A 75 -25.82 -11.33 16.01
N THR A 76 -26.16 -10.05 16.11
CA THR A 76 -25.19 -8.95 16.08
C THR A 76 -24.25 -9.04 17.26
N GLU A 77 -24.74 -9.31 18.47
CA GLU A 77 -23.92 -9.51 19.67
C GLU A 77 -22.95 -10.68 19.51
N THR A 78 -23.39 -11.77 18.89
CA THR A 78 -22.52 -12.93 18.65
C THR A 78 -21.43 -12.62 17.61
N ALA A 79 -21.77 -11.93 16.52
CA ALA A 79 -20.78 -11.50 15.53
C ALA A 79 -19.77 -10.52 16.14
N ILE A 80 -20.25 -9.58 16.94
CA ILE A 80 -19.41 -8.65 17.68
C ILE A 80 -18.47 -9.39 18.64
N ALA A 81 -18.95 -10.43 19.34
CA ALA A 81 -18.12 -11.17 20.29
C ALA A 81 -16.92 -11.86 19.61
N LEU A 82 -17.10 -12.37 18.41
CA LEU A 82 -16.10 -13.11 17.62
C LEU A 82 -15.11 -12.20 16.87
N ALA A 83 -15.47 -10.95 16.61
CA ALA A 83 -14.66 -10.05 15.81
C ALA A 83 -13.58 -9.38 16.67
N ASP A 84 -12.44 -9.04 16.07
CA ASP A 84 -11.39 -8.21 16.66
C ASP A 84 -11.68 -6.72 16.47
N ALA A 85 -12.37 -6.36 15.38
CA ALA A 85 -12.82 -5.00 15.07
C ALA A 85 -14.20 -4.98 14.42
N LEU A 86 -14.86 -3.83 14.43
CA LEU A 86 -16.18 -3.63 13.85
C LEU A 86 -16.10 -2.66 12.67
N MET A 87 -16.82 -2.98 11.60
CA MET A 87 -17.08 -2.08 10.49
C MET A 87 -18.56 -1.67 10.56
N PHE A 88 -18.82 -0.48 11.08
CA PHE A 88 -20.17 0.03 11.23
C PHE A 88 -20.60 0.83 10.00
N VAL A 89 -21.54 0.30 9.24
CA VAL A 89 -21.98 0.85 7.96
C VAL A 89 -23.29 1.63 8.10
N VAL A 90 -23.28 2.88 7.64
CA VAL A 90 -24.47 3.75 7.52
C VAL A 90 -24.69 4.13 6.06
N ASP A 91 -25.93 4.51 5.73
CA ASP A 91 -26.32 4.99 4.40
C ASP A 91 -26.23 6.53 4.38
N ALA A 92 -25.18 7.07 3.75
CA ALA A 92 -24.95 8.51 3.66
C ALA A 92 -26.02 9.24 2.84
N ARG A 93 -26.64 8.57 1.87
CA ARG A 93 -27.72 9.16 1.07
C ARG A 93 -29.02 9.29 1.83
N ALA A 94 -29.35 8.30 2.66
CA ALA A 94 -30.58 8.28 3.45
C ALA A 94 -30.49 9.10 4.76
N GLY A 95 -29.27 9.48 5.17
CA GLY A 95 -29.01 10.11 6.47
C GLY A 95 -29.18 9.18 7.67
N LEU A 96 -28.95 9.70 8.88
CA LEU A 96 -29.04 8.94 10.12
C LEU A 96 -30.48 8.69 10.55
N THR A 97 -30.73 7.47 11.00
CA THR A 97 -32.02 7.04 11.57
C THR A 97 -31.88 6.71 13.07
N PRO A 98 -32.99 6.63 13.84
CA PRO A 98 -32.93 6.17 15.24
C PRO A 98 -32.30 4.76 15.38
N ASN A 99 -32.48 3.88 14.38
CA ASN A 99 -31.86 2.56 14.40
C ASN A 99 -30.33 2.63 14.30
N ASP A 100 -29.76 3.55 13.50
CA ASP A 100 -28.32 3.74 13.41
C ASP A 100 -27.74 4.14 14.76
N ARG A 101 -28.45 4.97 15.53
CA ARG A 101 -28.04 5.34 16.90
C ARG A 101 -28.07 4.15 17.85
N GLY A 102 -29.08 3.27 17.73
CA GLY A 102 -29.15 2.02 18.50
C GLY A 102 -27.96 1.09 18.22
N PHE A 103 -27.61 0.89 16.95
CA PHE A 103 -26.42 0.11 16.57
C PHE A 103 -25.11 0.76 17.01
N ALA A 104 -25.02 2.10 16.99
CA ALA A 104 -23.87 2.81 17.50
C ALA A 104 -23.68 2.61 19.02
N ASP A 105 -24.77 2.53 19.79
CA ASP A 105 -24.74 2.20 21.21
C ASP A 105 -24.21 0.77 21.46
N PHE A 106 -24.59 -0.20 20.62
CA PHE A 106 -24.02 -1.54 20.68
C PHE A 106 -22.54 -1.55 20.36
N ALA A 107 -22.12 -0.88 19.29
CA ALA A 107 -20.72 -0.79 18.90
C ALA A 107 -19.86 -0.19 20.02
N ARG A 108 -20.34 0.86 20.69
CA ARG A 108 -19.64 1.49 21.83
C ARG A 108 -19.50 0.56 23.04
N ARG A 109 -20.55 -0.20 23.36
CA ARG A 109 -20.54 -1.15 24.50
C ARG A 109 -19.61 -2.34 24.25
N ALA A 110 -19.36 -2.68 23.01
CA ALA A 110 -18.49 -3.79 22.64
C ALA A 110 -17.01 -3.57 23.04
N ASN A 111 -16.63 -2.34 23.28
CA ASN A 111 -15.24 -1.94 23.63
C ASN A 111 -14.21 -2.49 22.65
N LYS A 112 -14.57 -2.55 21.36
CA LYS A 112 -13.73 -2.98 20.24
C LYS A 112 -13.46 -1.79 19.32
N PRO A 113 -12.34 -1.80 18.60
CA PRO A 113 -12.08 -0.82 17.56
C PRO A 113 -13.20 -0.78 16.53
N VAL A 114 -13.62 0.41 16.12
CA VAL A 114 -14.71 0.62 15.16
C VAL A 114 -14.24 1.48 14.00
N VAL A 115 -14.45 1.03 12.77
CA VAL A 115 -14.42 1.87 11.56
C VAL A 115 -15.84 2.25 11.21
N LEU A 116 -16.15 3.54 11.28
CA LEU A 116 -17.42 4.08 10.84
C LEU A 116 -17.38 4.27 9.31
N VAL A 117 -18.26 3.61 8.59
CA VAL A 117 -18.32 3.63 7.13
C VAL A 117 -19.59 4.32 6.66
N ALA A 118 -19.48 5.45 6.00
CA ALA A 118 -20.56 6.15 5.32
C ALA A 118 -20.64 5.65 3.87
N ASN A 119 -21.51 4.66 3.62
CA ASN A 119 -21.69 4.08 2.29
C ASN A 119 -22.71 4.86 1.46
N LYS A 120 -22.65 4.70 0.13
CA LYS A 120 -23.45 5.43 -0.85
C LYS A 120 -23.16 6.93 -0.85
N SER A 121 -21.87 7.27 -0.65
CA SER A 121 -21.41 8.66 -0.58
C SER A 121 -21.17 9.30 -1.95
N GLU A 122 -21.63 8.68 -3.03
CA GLU A 122 -21.54 9.28 -4.35
C GLU A 122 -22.44 10.52 -4.51
N GLY A 123 -21.84 11.62 -4.93
CA GLY A 123 -22.48 12.90 -5.20
C GLY A 123 -22.74 13.77 -3.95
N LYS A 124 -23.20 15.00 -4.17
CA LYS A 124 -23.33 16.03 -3.13
C LYS A 124 -24.22 15.66 -1.92
N GLN A 125 -25.17 14.74 -2.11
CA GLN A 125 -26.02 14.27 -0.98
C GLN A 125 -25.26 13.33 -0.06
N GLY A 126 -24.31 12.56 -0.58
CA GLY A 126 -23.48 11.67 0.20
C GLY A 126 -22.55 12.42 1.15
N ASP A 127 -21.98 13.56 0.71
CA ASP A 127 -21.11 14.39 1.55
C ASP A 127 -21.84 14.91 2.79
N ALA A 128 -23.09 15.38 2.63
CA ALA A 128 -23.91 15.88 3.74
C ALA A 128 -24.23 14.78 4.75
N GLY A 129 -24.63 13.58 4.29
CA GLY A 129 -24.95 12.45 5.16
C GLY A 129 -23.73 11.87 5.86
N ALA A 130 -22.57 11.89 5.22
CA ALA A 130 -21.32 11.51 5.87
C ALA A 130 -20.97 12.47 7.02
N MET A 131 -21.23 13.77 6.87
CA MET A 131 -21.08 14.74 7.97
C MET A 131 -22.04 14.48 9.12
N GLU A 132 -23.27 14.04 8.85
CA GLU A 132 -24.19 13.65 9.92
C GLU A 132 -23.68 12.44 10.73
N ALA A 133 -22.93 11.52 10.09
CA ALA A 133 -22.42 10.33 10.76
C ALA A 133 -21.45 10.64 11.92
N TYR A 134 -20.81 11.79 11.94
CA TYR A 134 -20.02 12.25 13.10
C TYR A 134 -20.85 12.31 14.40
N ALA A 135 -22.16 12.55 14.29
CA ALA A 135 -23.06 12.60 15.46
C ALA A 135 -23.20 11.25 16.18
N LEU A 136 -22.72 10.15 15.57
CA LEU A 136 -22.69 8.82 16.20
C LEU A 136 -21.56 8.67 17.21
N GLY A 137 -20.54 9.55 17.20
CA GLY A 137 -19.42 9.52 18.16
C GLY A 137 -18.56 8.26 18.07
N LEU A 138 -18.42 7.67 16.87
CA LEU A 138 -17.61 6.48 16.58
C LEU A 138 -16.33 6.80 15.80
N GLY A 139 -15.92 8.05 15.75
CA GLY A 139 -14.77 8.50 14.99
C GLY A 139 -15.15 9.14 13.65
N GLU A 140 -14.14 9.38 12.82
CA GLU A 140 -14.29 9.96 11.50
C GLU A 140 -14.94 8.96 10.54
N PRO A 141 -16.04 9.32 9.84
CA PRO A 141 -16.68 8.43 8.90
C PRO A 141 -15.88 8.31 7.61
N VAL A 142 -15.54 7.10 7.23
CA VAL A 142 -14.92 6.77 5.96
C VAL A 142 -15.98 6.77 4.88
N GLN A 143 -15.88 7.68 3.92
CA GLN A 143 -16.82 7.82 2.82
C GLN A 143 -16.51 6.81 1.72
N ILE A 144 -17.49 5.94 1.40
CA ILE A 144 -17.32 4.96 0.32
C ILE A 144 -18.56 4.89 -0.58
N SER A 145 -18.37 4.34 -1.76
CA SER A 145 -19.44 3.75 -2.57
C SER A 145 -19.13 2.28 -2.79
N ALA A 146 -19.75 1.40 -2.00
CA ALA A 146 -19.54 -0.04 -2.13
C ALA A 146 -19.99 -0.57 -3.51
N GLU A 147 -20.93 0.08 -4.17
CA GLU A 147 -21.41 -0.27 -5.52
C GLU A 147 -20.39 0.15 -6.60
N HIS A 148 -19.78 1.31 -6.48
CA HIS A 148 -18.86 1.85 -7.49
C HIS A 148 -17.39 1.60 -7.15
N GLY A 149 -17.07 1.23 -5.90
CA GLY A 149 -15.70 0.99 -5.43
C GLY A 149 -14.92 2.28 -5.15
N GLU A 150 -15.64 3.39 -4.91
CA GLU A 150 -15.04 4.66 -4.52
C GLU A 150 -14.77 4.69 -3.01
N GLY A 151 -13.70 5.37 -2.56
CA GLY A 151 -13.33 5.53 -1.15
C GLY A 151 -12.73 4.28 -0.49
N LEU A 152 -12.41 3.23 -1.26
CA LEU A 152 -11.80 2.01 -0.70
C LEU A 152 -10.35 2.23 -0.23
N SER A 153 -9.66 3.25 -0.72
CA SER A 153 -8.34 3.67 -0.22
C SER A 153 -8.42 4.16 1.22
N ASP A 154 -9.42 5.01 1.50
CA ASP A 154 -9.61 5.58 2.84
C ASP A 154 -10.08 4.49 3.81
N LEU A 155 -10.89 3.55 3.32
CA LEU A 155 -11.27 2.35 4.08
C LEU A 155 -10.04 1.46 4.37
N TYR A 156 -9.13 1.31 3.42
CA TYR A 156 -7.90 0.59 3.61
C TYR A 156 -7.04 1.22 4.72
N ASP A 157 -6.83 2.55 4.68
CA ASP A 157 -6.04 3.26 5.68
C ASP A 157 -6.66 3.13 7.08
N ALA A 158 -7.99 3.23 7.18
CA ALA A 158 -8.72 3.06 8.43
C ALA A 158 -8.61 1.63 8.99
N LEU A 159 -8.72 0.61 8.15
CA LEU A 159 -8.57 -0.79 8.57
C LEU A 159 -7.13 -1.12 8.95
N ARG A 160 -6.15 -0.61 8.19
CA ARG A 160 -4.74 -0.83 8.49
C ARG A 160 -4.35 -0.26 9.86
N ALA A 161 -4.90 0.89 10.23
CA ALA A 161 -4.68 1.49 11.54
C ALA A 161 -5.21 0.65 12.72
N LEU A 162 -6.19 -0.22 12.47
CA LEU A 162 -6.78 -1.11 13.48
C LEU A 162 -6.16 -2.50 13.51
N MET A 163 -5.65 -2.96 12.39
CA MET A 163 -5.00 -4.26 12.33
C MET A 163 -3.67 -4.16 13.10
N PRO A 164 -3.37 -5.16 13.95
CA PRO A 164 -2.04 -5.22 14.53
C PRO A 164 -1.06 -5.15 13.36
N GLU A 165 -0.05 -4.27 13.50
CA GLU A 165 1.10 -4.40 12.62
C GLU A 165 1.43 -5.90 12.58
N PRO A 166 1.60 -6.51 11.39
CA PRO A 166 2.02 -7.89 11.36
C PRO A 166 3.15 -7.94 12.38
N VAL A 167 2.90 -8.61 13.50
CA VAL A 167 3.97 -8.98 14.39
C VAL A 167 4.87 -9.72 13.43
N GLU A 168 5.95 -9.06 13.00
CA GLU A 168 7.06 -9.78 12.45
C GLU A 168 7.32 -10.78 13.59
N GLU A 169 6.70 -11.96 13.47
CA GLU A 169 7.11 -13.09 14.28
C GLU A 169 8.61 -12.96 14.22
N SER A 170 9.22 -12.85 15.37
CA SER A 170 10.66 -12.94 15.46
C SER A 170 10.97 -14.31 14.85
N GLU A 171 10.94 -14.34 13.51
CA GLU A 171 11.67 -15.30 12.76
C GLU A 171 13.06 -15.12 13.36
N GLU A 172 13.39 -16.01 14.29
CA GLU A 172 14.77 -16.37 14.50
C GLU A 172 15.30 -16.36 13.08
N PHE A 173 16.18 -15.39 12.81
CA PHE A 173 16.77 -15.23 11.48
C PHE A 173 17.45 -16.56 11.18
N GLU A 174 16.67 -17.57 10.80
CA GLU A 174 17.16 -18.60 9.95
C GLU A 174 17.55 -17.85 8.70
N ASP A 175 18.85 -17.83 8.45
CA ASP A 175 19.52 -17.30 7.27
C ASP A 175 19.08 -18.09 6.01
N ASP A 176 17.78 -18.30 5.86
CA ASP A 176 17.12 -18.86 4.68
C ASP A 176 16.69 -17.77 3.68
N ASP A 177 17.22 -16.55 3.78
CA ASP A 177 17.53 -15.84 2.56
C ASP A 177 18.58 -16.71 1.85
N VAL A 178 18.11 -17.62 1.00
CA VAL A 178 18.93 -18.16 -0.07
C VAL A 178 19.62 -16.93 -0.63
N ILE A 179 20.92 -16.82 -0.37
CA ILE A 179 21.73 -15.72 -0.89
C ILE A 179 21.66 -15.92 -2.40
N GLU A 180 20.59 -15.35 -3.01
CA GLU A 180 20.50 -15.28 -4.46
C GLU A 180 21.82 -14.61 -4.87
N THR A 181 22.63 -15.32 -5.56
CA THR A 181 23.91 -14.79 -6.02
C THR A 181 23.62 -13.62 -6.96
N ASP A 182 24.53 -12.68 -7.08
CA ASP A 182 24.40 -11.57 -8.04
C ASP A 182 24.10 -12.08 -9.46
N GLU A 183 24.51 -13.33 -9.77
CA GLU A 183 24.21 -14.02 -11.03
C GLU A 183 22.75 -14.43 -11.14
N ASP A 184 22.09 -14.89 -10.07
CA ASP A 184 20.67 -15.27 -10.08
C ASP A 184 19.77 -14.03 -10.20
N ILE A 185 20.15 -12.93 -9.53
CA ILE A 185 19.48 -11.62 -9.64
C ILE A 185 19.58 -11.07 -11.05
N SER A 186 20.70 -11.27 -11.72
CA SER A 186 20.95 -10.76 -13.08
C SER A 186 20.13 -11.50 -14.16
N LYS A 187 19.71 -12.72 -13.94
CA LYS A 187 19.06 -13.58 -14.93
C LYS A 187 17.54 -13.54 -14.91
N ARG A 188 16.92 -13.13 -13.78
CA ARG A 188 15.45 -13.12 -13.72
C ARG A 188 14.86 -11.83 -14.29
N PRO A 189 13.65 -11.88 -14.92
CA PRO A 189 12.98 -10.69 -15.43
C PRO A 189 12.69 -9.67 -14.32
N ILE A 190 13.03 -8.40 -14.58
CA ILE A 190 12.68 -7.29 -13.66
C ILE A 190 11.17 -7.03 -13.74
N ARG A 191 10.49 -7.05 -12.62
CA ARG A 191 9.06 -6.79 -12.52
C ARG A 191 8.79 -5.29 -12.47
N VAL A 192 8.13 -4.77 -13.51
CA VAL A 192 7.88 -3.34 -13.69
C VAL A 192 6.39 -3.06 -13.77
N ALA A 193 5.93 -2.04 -13.05
CA ALA A 193 4.60 -1.47 -13.23
C ALA A 193 4.70 -0.04 -13.79
N ILE A 194 3.79 0.32 -14.69
CA ILE A 194 3.66 1.68 -15.21
C ILE A 194 2.35 2.26 -14.68
N VAL A 195 2.47 3.24 -13.80
CA VAL A 195 1.34 3.90 -13.13
C VAL A 195 1.32 5.41 -13.41
N GLY A 196 0.25 6.07 -13.09
CA GLY A 196 0.11 7.52 -13.27
C GLY A 196 -1.34 7.90 -13.56
N ARG A 197 -1.61 9.19 -13.60
CA ARG A 197 -2.95 9.74 -13.83
C ARG A 197 -3.56 9.27 -15.16
N PRO A 198 -4.90 9.34 -15.32
CA PRO A 198 -5.55 9.20 -16.61
C PRO A 198 -4.92 10.18 -17.63
N ASN A 199 -4.81 9.78 -18.88
CA ASN A 199 -4.24 10.59 -19.97
C ASN A 199 -2.75 10.98 -19.87
N ALA A 200 -2.00 10.46 -18.88
CA ALA A 200 -0.55 10.61 -18.81
C ALA A 200 0.19 9.91 -19.97
N GLY A 201 -0.52 9.09 -20.78
CA GLY A 201 0.04 8.41 -21.96
C GLY A 201 0.59 7.02 -21.70
N LYS A 202 0.21 6.38 -20.59
CA LYS A 202 0.65 5.01 -20.22
C LYS A 202 0.42 4.00 -21.34
N SER A 203 -0.79 3.96 -21.88
CA SER A 203 -1.16 3.04 -22.96
C SER A 203 -0.34 3.28 -24.23
N THR A 204 -0.07 4.52 -24.56
CA THR A 204 0.74 4.89 -25.74
C THR A 204 2.17 4.41 -25.56
N LEU A 205 2.78 4.64 -24.40
CA LEU A 205 4.13 4.18 -24.10
C LEU A 205 4.23 2.66 -24.15
N ILE A 206 3.30 1.94 -23.53
CA ILE A 206 3.31 0.47 -23.51
C ILE A 206 3.08 -0.08 -24.92
N ASN A 207 2.16 0.48 -25.71
CA ASN A 207 1.94 0.06 -27.08
C ASN A 207 3.19 0.28 -27.94
N HIS A 208 3.92 1.37 -27.70
CA HIS A 208 5.19 1.61 -28.37
C HIS A 208 6.25 0.58 -27.98
N LEU A 209 6.40 0.31 -26.67
CA LEU A 209 7.28 -0.73 -26.14
C LEU A 209 6.97 -2.12 -26.72
N LEU A 210 5.70 -2.44 -26.93
CA LEU A 210 5.27 -3.74 -27.49
C LEU A 210 5.38 -3.80 -29.02
N GLY A 211 5.40 -2.64 -29.69
CA GLY A 211 5.42 -2.54 -31.17
C GLY A 211 6.84 -2.45 -31.77
N GLU A 212 7.88 -2.28 -30.98
CA GLU A 212 9.25 -2.27 -31.49
C GLU A 212 9.72 -3.70 -31.82
N GLU A 213 10.22 -3.92 -33.05
CA GLU A 213 10.75 -5.20 -33.53
C GLU A 213 11.92 -5.75 -32.69
N ARG A 214 12.51 -4.92 -31.83
CA ARG A 214 13.61 -5.27 -30.92
C ARG A 214 13.14 -5.99 -29.65
N LEU A 215 11.83 -6.04 -29.41
CA LEU A 215 11.25 -6.60 -28.20
C LEU A 215 10.56 -7.92 -28.53
N LEU A 216 11.23 -9.03 -28.21
CA LEU A 216 10.63 -10.36 -28.26
C LEU A 216 9.56 -10.43 -27.17
N THR A 217 8.29 -10.49 -27.55
CA THR A 217 7.19 -10.65 -26.62
C THR A 217 6.75 -12.08 -26.56
N SER A 218 6.91 -12.74 -25.43
CA SER A 218 6.20 -13.97 -25.13
C SER A 218 4.99 -13.65 -24.25
N ALA A 219 3.80 -13.89 -24.76
CA ALA A 219 2.58 -13.75 -23.99
C ALA A 219 2.27 -15.08 -23.31
N GLU A 220 2.89 -15.38 -22.20
CA GLU A 220 2.45 -16.47 -21.34
C GLU A 220 1.32 -15.96 -20.43
N ALA A 221 0.13 -16.52 -20.63
CA ALA A 221 -0.94 -16.40 -19.67
C ALA A 221 -0.53 -17.18 -18.41
N GLY A 222 0.03 -16.47 -17.43
CA GLY A 222 0.41 -17.08 -16.16
C GLY A 222 -0.79 -17.70 -15.46
N THR A 223 -0.56 -18.84 -14.81
CA THR A 223 -1.53 -19.70 -14.11
C THR A 223 -2.20 -19.06 -12.89
N THR A 224 -1.94 -17.80 -12.57
CA THR A 224 -2.66 -17.01 -11.56
C THR A 224 -3.70 -16.12 -12.23
N ARG A 225 -4.93 -16.42 -12.01
CA ARG A 225 -6.18 -16.00 -12.69
C ARG A 225 -6.47 -14.49 -12.83
N ASP A 226 -5.58 -13.56 -12.44
CA ASP A 226 -5.97 -12.14 -12.28
C ASP A 226 -4.96 -11.06 -12.65
N SER A 227 -3.74 -11.34 -13.07
CA SER A 227 -2.82 -10.30 -13.56
C SER A 227 -2.22 -10.68 -14.89
N ILE A 228 -2.56 -9.92 -15.94
CA ILE A 228 -1.94 -10.09 -17.24
C ILE A 228 -0.60 -9.37 -17.19
N SER A 229 0.50 -10.13 -17.21
CA SER A 229 1.84 -9.61 -17.41
C SER A 229 2.31 -9.88 -18.82
N VAL A 230 3.15 -9.01 -19.35
CA VAL A 230 3.79 -9.17 -20.66
C VAL A 230 5.29 -9.14 -20.44
N GLU A 231 5.98 -10.13 -21.01
CA GLU A 231 7.44 -10.17 -21.00
C GLU A 231 8.01 -9.39 -22.18
N VAL A 232 9.02 -8.59 -21.91
CA VAL A 232 9.67 -7.70 -22.86
C VAL A 232 11.17 -7.85 -22.67
N SER A 233 11.91 -8.19 -23.72
CA SER A 233 13.38 -8.19 -23.69
C SER A 233 13.94 -6.91 -24.30
N TRP A 234 14.77 -6.20 -23.57
CA TRP A 234 15.42 -4.98 -24.01
C TRP A 234 16.94 -5.07 -23.77
N GLN A 235 17.72 -4.93 -24.84
CA GLN A 235 19.19 -5.03 -24.84
C GLN A 235 19.75 -6.27 -24.11
N GLY A 236 19.04 -7.41 -24.21
CA GLY A 236 19.45 -8.66 -23.57
C GLY A 236 19.04 -8.80 -22.11
N ARG A 237 18.29 -7.83 -21.56
CA ARG A 237 17.67 -7.88 -20.23
C ARG A 237 16.17 -8.12 -20.35
N ASP A 238 15.64 -9.04 -19.55
CA ASP A 238 14.21 -9.37 -19.54
C ASP A 238 13.46 -8.54 -18.50
N PHE A 239 12.27 -8.08 -18.88
CA PHE A 239 11.35 -7.31 -18.06
C PHE A 239 9.99 -7.96 -18.09
N ARG A 240 9.28 -7.97 -16.96
CA ARG A 240 7.90 -8.38 -16.84
C ARG A 240 7.03 -7.19 -16.47
N MET A 241 6.25 -6.71 -17.45
CA MET A 241 5.36 -5.57 -17.28
C MET A 241 4.03 -6.03 -16.69
N PHE A 242 3.63 -5.45 -15.55
CA PHE A 242 2.35 -5.73 -14.90
C PHE A 242 1.27 -4.71 -15.27
N ASP A 243 0.00 -5.14 -15.22
CA ASP A 243 -1.20 -4.34 -15.48
C ASP A 243 -1.39 -3.89 -16.95
N THR A 244 -0.92 -4.70 -17.87
CA THR A 244 -1.23 -4.50 -19.29
C THR A 244 -2.68 -4.90 -19.65
N ALA A 245 -3.46 -5.45 -18.70
CA ALA A 245 -4.83 -5.93 -18.93
C ALA A 245 -5.82 -4.82 -19.28
N GLY A 246 -5.68 -3.65 -18.69
CA GLY A 246 -6.45 -2.47 -19.07
C GLY A 246 -6.24 -2.04 -20.52
N LEU A 247 -5.11 -2.41 -21.12
CA LEU A 247 -4.72 -2.02 -22.47
C LEU A 247 -5.26 -2.97 -23.56
N ARG A 248 -5.26 -4.30 -23.33
CA ARG A 248 -5.80 -5.27 -24.29
C ARG A 248 -7.32 -5.23 -24.45
N ARG A 249 -8.06 -4.82 -23.43
CA ARG A 249 -9.52 -4.62 -23.52
C ARG A 249 -9.91 -3.40 -24.34
N ARG A 250 -9.02 -2.41 -24.47
CA ARG A 250 -9.29 -1.14 -25.18
C ARG A 250 -9.18 -1.25 -26.71
N SER A 251 -8.49 -2.23 -27.25
CA SER A 251 -8.44 -2.40 -28.73
C SER A 251 -9.77 -2.80 -29.35
N ARG A 252 -10.83 -3.04 -28.57
CA ARG A 252 -12.16 -3.45 -29.07
C ARG A 252 -13.38 -2.67 -28.57
N ILE A 253 -13.25 -1.77 -27.60
CA ILE A 253 -14.39 -1.00 -27.08
C ILE A 253 -13.93 0.43 -26.77
N GLU A 254 -14.33 1.35 -27.62
CA GLU A 254 -14.13 2.80 -27.48
C GLU A 254 -14.90 3.38 -26.27
N GLU A 255 -14.26 4.32 -25.60
CA GLU A 255 -14.85 5.50 -24.92
C GLU A 255 -15.47 5.41 -23.52
N LYS A 256 -15.54 4.33 -22.76
CA LYS A 256 -16.31 4.42 -21.49
C LYS A 256 -15.70 3.99 -20.17
N LEU A 257 -14.39 3.73 -20.00
CA LEU A 257 -13.85 3.35 -18.69
C LEU A 257 -12.39 3.82 -18.46
N GLU A 258 -12.18 5.12 -18.39
CA GLU A 258 -10.88 5.73 -18.05
C GLU A 258 -10.61 5.90 -16.53
N LYS A 259 -11.40 5.28 -15.68
CA LYS A 259 -11.07 5.22 -14.25
C LYS A 259 -10.28 3.94 -13.98
N LEU A 260 -8.93 4.01 -14.05
CA LEU A 260 -8.10 3.05 -13.34
C LEU A 260 -8.56 3.11 -11.88
N SER A 261 -9.13 2.01 -11.40
CA SER A 261 -9.47 1.87 -9.99
C SER A 261 -8.16 2.03 -9.20
N VAL A 262 -8.18 2.78 -8.11
CA VAL A 262 -7.04 2.92 -7.18
C VAL A 262 -6.54 1.53 -6.76
N SER A 263 -7.45 0.55 -6.66
CA SER A 263 -7.14 -0.85 -6.39
C SER A 263 -6.28 -1.53 -7.45
N ASP A 264 -6.44 -1.18 -8.74
CA ASP A 264 -5.64 -1.77 -9.83
C ASP A 264 -4.22 -1.20 -9.81
N ALA A 265 -4.08 0.10 -9.56
CA ALA A 265 -2.77 0.73 -9.40
C ALA A 265 -2.03 0.18 -8.16
N LEU A 266 -2.71 0.02 -7.04
CA LEU A 266 -2.19 -0.62 -5.82
C LEU A 266 -1.69 -2.03 -6.10
N ARG A 267 -2.49 -2.81 -6.82
CA ARG A 267 -2.12 -4.19 -7.17
C ARG A 267 -0.88 -4.22 -8.05
N ALA A 268 -0.82 -3.38 -9.09
CA ALA A 268 0.34 -3.30 -9.98
C ALA A 268 1.61 -2.90 -9.21
N ILE A 269 1.55 -1.90 -8.33
CA ILE A 269 2.66 -1.44 -7.50
C ILE A 269 3.20 -2.58 -6.63
N ARG A 270 2.33 -3.40 -6.06
CA ARG A 270 2.74 -4.51 -5.17
C ARG A 270 3.47 -5.63 -5.86
N PHE A 271 3.06 -5.98 -7.06
CA PHE A 271 3.72 -7.04 -7.84
C PHE A 271 5.01 -6.58 -8.49
N ALA A 272 5.23 -5.27 -8.60
CA ALA A 272 6.42 -4.69 -9.20
C ALA A 272 7.59 -4.61 -8.21
N GLU A 273 8.80 -4.57 -8.74
CA GLU A 273 10.05 -4.25 -8.06
C GLU A 273 10.43 -2.79 -8.34
N VAL A 274 10.22 -2.37 -9.58
CA VAL A 274 10.38 -0.98 -10.01
C VAL A 274 9.04 -0.45 -10.52
N VAL A 275 8.68 0.74 -10.10
CA VAL A 275 7.46 1.41 -10.55
C VAL A 275 7.83 2.66 -11.33
N VAL A 276 7.35 2.73 -12.56
CA VAL A 276 7.46 3.92 -13.41
C VAL A 276 6.22 4.78 -13.20
N LEU A 277 6.39 5.91 -12.54
CA LEU A 277 5.34 6.91 -12.40
C LEU A 277 5.35 7.84 -13.61
N MET A 278 4.32 7.73 -14.44
CA MET A 278 4.15 8.60 -15.60
C MET A 278 3.43 9.88 -15.25
N MET A 279 4.08 11.01 -15.56
CA MET A 279 3.53 12.34 -15.43
C MET A 279 3.41 13.00 -16.80
N ASP A 280 2.44 13.89 -16.96
CA ASP A 280 2.32 14.75 -18.14
C ASP A 280 3.27 15.94 -18.01
N ALA A 281 4.09 16.21 -19.03
CA ALA A 281 5.05 17.32 -19.03
C ALA A 281 4.39 18.69 -18.84
N GLN A 282 3.13 18.84 -19.27
CA GLN A 282 2.37 20.09 -19.14
C GLN A 282 1.81 20.28 -17.72
N ASN A 283 1.47 19.17 -17.03
CA ASN A 283 0.83 19.17 -15.70
C ASN A 283 1.53 18.17 -14.79
N LYS A 284 2.76 18.45 -14.42
CA LYS A 284 3.60 17.59 -13.59
C LYS A 284 3.45 17.92 -12.10
N PHE A 285 3.75 16.93 -11.24
CA PHE A 285 3.75 17.05 -9.77
C PHE A 285 2.40 17.52 -9.17
N GLU A 286 1.27 17.19 -9.82
CA GLU A 286 -0.02 17.43 -9.23
C GLU A 286 -0.28 16.53 -8.02
N GLU A 287 -1.24 16.90 -7.19
CA GLU A 287 -1.57 16.21 -5.94
C GLU A 287 -1.77 14.70 -6.13
N GLN A 288 -2.42 14.29 -7.23
CA GLN A 288 -2.63 12.87 -7.52
C GLN A 288 -1.33 12.14 -7.88
N ASP A 289 -0.39 12.80 -8.56
CA ASP A 289 0.94 12.24 -8.84
C ASP A 289 1.71 12.02 -7.53
N MET A 290 1.61 12.97 -6.60
CA MET A 290 2.25 12.88 -5.28
C MET A 290 1.65 11.77 -4.43
N ARG A 291 0.35 11.59 -4.44
CA ARG A 291 -0.32 10.48 -3.75
C ARG A 291 0.13 9.11 -4.26
N ILE A 292 0.30 8.98 -5.59
CA ILE A 292 0.80 7.75 -6.19
C ILE A 292 2.27 7.52 -5.80
N ALA A 293 3.10 8.56 -5.82
CA ALA A 293 4.51 8.47 -5.42
C ALA A 293 4.67 8.08 -3.95
N ASP A 294 3.87 8.64 -3.06
CA ASP A 294 3.83 8.30 -1.64
C ASP A 294 3.45 6.83 -1.41
N LEU A 295 2.47 6.35 -2.20
CA LEU A 295 2.07 4.95 -2.17
C LEU A 295 3.19 4.01 -2.61
N ILE A 296 3.93 4.35 -3.69
CA ILE A 296 5.07 3.57 -4.18
C ILE A 296 6.16 3.48 -3.08
N GLU A 297 6.43 4.60 -2.42
CA GLU A 297 7.39 4.67 -1.32
C GLU A 297 6.94 3.79 -0.14
N ARG A 298 5.69 3.90 0.29
CA ARG A 298 5.12 3.08 1.38
C ARG A 298 5.19 1.59 1.07
N GLU A 299 4.93 1.18 -0.17
CA GLU A 299 5.06 -0.22 -0.61
C GLU A 299 6.54 -0.64 -0.78
N GLY A 300 7.49 0.26 -0.56
CA GLY A 300 8.91 -0.04 -0.61
C GLY A 300 9.45 -0.35 -2.00
N ARG A 301 8.83 0.17 -3.06
CA ARG A 301 9.23 -0.11 -4.44
C ARG A 301 10.20 0.94 -4.96
N ALA A 302 11.14 0.53 -5.82
CA ALA A 302 11.99 1.49 -6.51
C ALA A 302 11.14 2.39 -7.42
N LEU A 303 11.40 3.70 -7.40
CA LEU A 303 10.64 4.69 -8.16
C LEU A 303 11.48 5.26 -9.29
N VAL A 304 10.88 5.32 -10.49
CA VAL A 304 11.39 6.07 -11.65
C VAL A 304 10.28 6.99 -12.13
N ILE A 305 10.57 8.25 -12.37
CA ILE A 305 9.60 9.21 -12.92
C ILE A 305 9.83 9.35 -14.43
N ALA A 306 8.78 9.06 -15.22
CA ALA A 306 8.75 9.29 -16.65
C ALA A 306 7.87 10.51 -16.96
N VAL A 307 8.50 11.61 -17.41
CA VAL A 307 7.78 12.83 -17.83
C VAL A 307 7.47 12.70 -19.32
N ASN A 308 6.23 12.35 -19.62
CA ASN A 308 5.75 12.06 -20.97
C ASN A 308 5.22 13.28 -21.70
N LYS A 309 5.01 13.15 -23.00
CA LYS A 309 4.64 14.23 -23.94
C LYS A 309 5.72 15.32 -24.02
N TRP A 310 6.98 14.89 -23.90
CA TRP A 310 8.11 15.80 -23.93
C TRP A 310 8.29 16.50 -25.28
N ASP A 311 7.78 15.91 -26.35
CA ASP A 311 7.69 16.51 -27.69
C ASP A 311 6.96 17.85 -27.71
N LEU A 312 6.06 18.11 -26.76
CA LEU A 312 5.31 19.36 -26.61
C LEU A 312 6.09 20.47 -25.87
N MET A 313 7.23 20.17 -25.23
CA MET A 313 7.94 21.07 -24.31
C MET A 313 9.05 21.91 -24.97
N GLY A 314 9.38 21.67 -26.22
CA GLY A 314 10.51 22.33 -26.88
C GLY A 314 11.89 21.90 -26.36
N LYS A 315 12.94 22.22 -27.10
CA LYS A 315 14.32 21.79 -26.79
C LYS A 315 14.98 22.72 -25.76
N GLN A 316 14.76 22.48 -24.47
CA GLN A 316 15.44 23.19 -23.39
C GLN A 316 16.08 22.18 -22.42
N SER A 317 17.39 22.07 -22.44
CA SER A 317 18.15 21.17 -21.53
C SER A 317 18.04 21.56 -20.04
N SER A 318 17.79 22.84 -19.76
CA SER A 318 17.60 23.35 -18.39
C SER A 318 16.32 22.87 -17.70
N LEU A 319 15.31 22.40 -18.46
CA LEU A 319 14.06 21.93 -17.89
C LEU A 319 14.22 20.65 -17.05
N ILE A 320 15.13 19.75 -17.44
CA ILE A 320 15.36 18.49 -16.70
C ILE A 320 16.03 18.77 -15.35
N SER A 321 16.93 19.74 -15.28
CA SER A 321 17.57 20.13 -14.01
C SER A 321 16.55 20.72 -13.04
N ALA A 322 15.69 21.62 -13.53
CA ALA A 322 14.61 22.21 -12.74
C ALA A 322 13.62 21.14 -12.24
N LEU A 323 13.31 20.12 -13.09
CA LEU A 323 12.46 19.00 -12.69
C LEU A 323 13.07 18.17 -11.56
N ARG A 324 14.38 17.96 -11.55
CA ARG A 324 15.05 17.24 -10.46
C ARG A 324 14.97 17.98 -9.14
N GLU A 325 15.20 19.29 -9.17
CA GLU A 325 15.06 20.14 -7.98
C GLU A 325 13.62 20.14 -7.47
N GLU A 326 12.65 20.26 -8.37
CA GLU A 326 11.23 20.22 -8.04
C GLU A 326 10.83 18.86 -7.41
N ALA A 327 11.31 17.74 -7.98
CA ALA A 327 11.08 16.41 -7.44
C ALA A 327 11.73 16.18 -6.06
N ASP A 328 12.95 16.67 -5.85
CA ASP A 328 13.63 16.56 -4.56
C ASP A 328 12.92 17.34 -3.45
N HIS A 329 12.25 18.43 -3.82
CA HIS A 329 11.38 19.18 -2.89
C HIS A 329 10.03 18.49 -2.65
N ALA A 330 9.41 17.96 -3.71
CA ALA A 330 8.10 17.31 -3.63
C ALA A 330 8.15 15.92 -2.98
N LEU A 331 9.27 15.20 -3.15
CA LEU A 331 9.45 13.80 -2.71
C LEU A 331 10.72 13.63 -1.86
N PRO A 332 10.85 14.32 -0.72
CA PRO A 332 12.06 14.27 0.11
C PRO A 332 12.38 12.88 0.65
N GLN A 333 11.37 11.98 0.74
CA GLN A 333 11.49 10.60 1.18
C GLN A 333 12.21 9.70 0.16
N VAL A 334 12.23 10.07 -1.13
CA VAL A 334 12.92 9.35 -2.22
C VAL A 334 13.84 10.28 -3.03
N LYS A 335 14.55 11.14 -2.32
CA LYS A 335 15.46 12.12 -2.91
C LYS A 335 16.41 11.49 -3.94
N GLY A 336 16.64 12.21 -5.05
CA GLY A 336 17.48 11.74 -6.15
C GLY A 336 16.77 10.74 -7.08
N VAL A 337 15.42 10.69 -7.07
CA VAL A 337 14.64 9.81 -7.95
C VAL A 337 15.02 10.03 -9.42
N PRO A 338 15.30 8.97 -10.20
CA PRO A 338 15.58 9.10 -11.62
C PRO A 338 14.39 9.72 -12.37
N ILE A 339 14.66 10.79 -13.12
CA ILE A 339 13.66 11.46 -13.96
C ILE A 339 14.08 11.36 -15.41
N VAL A 340 13.20 10.83 -16.24
CA VAL A 340 13.42 10.61 -17.67
C VAL A 340 12.33 11.31 -18.48
N ALA A 341 12.75 12.18 -19.39
CA ALA A 341 11.88 12.78 -20.38
C ALA A 341 11.62 11.79 -21.51
N VAL A 342 10.33 11.52 -21.80
CA VAL A 342 9.91 10.56 -22.83
C VAL A 342 8.81 11.17 -23.73
N SER A 343 8.73 10.69 -24.97
CA SER A 343 7.55 10.83 -25.80
C SER A 343 7.07 9.44 -26.19
N GLY A 344 6.02 8.97 -25.52
CA GLY A 344 5.42 7.67 -25.84
C GLY A 344 4.83 7.63 -27.26
N LEU A 345 4.51 8.77 -27.85
CA LEU A 345 4.01 8.88 -29.21
C LEU A 345 5.12 8.74 -30.25
N MET A 346 6.26 9.40 -30.01
CA MET A 346 7.39 9.43 -30.93
C MET A 346 8.44 8.36 -30.66
N GLY A 347 8.32 7.61 -29.55
CA GLY A 347 9.32 6.61 -29.12
C GLY A 347 10.61 7.23 -28.53
N GLU A 348 10.63 8.54 -28.33
CA GLU A 348 11.84 9.21 -27.83
C GLU A 348 12.04 8.98 -26.31
N GLY A 349 13.27 8.70 -25.91
CA GLY A 349 13.66 8.57 -24.50
C GLY A 349 13.37 7.21 -23.89
N ILE A 350 12.85 6.24 -24.62
CA ILE A 350 12.53 4.91 -24.14
C ILE A 350 13.78 4.16 -23.68
N ASP A 351 14.86 4.19 -24.45
CA ASP A 351 16.14 3.57 -24.05
C ASP A 351 16.66 4.11 -22.73
N ARG A 352 16.53 5.43 -22.53
CA ARG A 352 16.92 6.07 -21.25
C ARG A 352 16.01 5.66 -20.09
N LEU A 353 14.72 5.47 -20.37
CA LEU A 353 13.77 5.00 -19.37
C LEU A 353 14.09 3.58 -18.94
N MET A 354 14.35 2.67 -19.88
CA MET A 354 14.67 1.28 -19.57
C MET A 354 16.00 1.17 -18.80
N SER A 355 17.02 1.95 -19.20
CA SER A 355 18.26 2.04 -18.46
C SER A 355 18.06 2.58 -17.03
N ALA A 356 17.19 3.59 -16.85
CA ALA A 356 16.87 4.11 -15.53
C ALA A 356 16.13 3.10 -14.65
N VAL A 357 15.25 2.28 -15.23
CA VAL A 357 14.56 1.17 -14.54
C VAL A 357 15.58 0.14 -14.06
N GLU A 358 16.54 -0.27 -14.91
CA GLU A 358 17.58 -1.22 -14.56
C GLU A 358 18.50 -0.68 -13.44
N GLN A 359 18.91 0.59 -13.53
CA GLN A 359 19.69 1.24 -12.50
C GLN A 359 18.95 1.33 -11.17
N ALA A 360 17.66 1.72 -11.20
CA ALA A 360 16.83 1.77 -10.00
C ALA A 360 16.66 0.38 -9.36
N TYR A 361 16.51 -0.66 -10.18
CA TYR A 361 16.49 -2.05 -9.72
C TYR A 361 17.80 -2.46 -9.03
N ALA A 362 18.94 -2.13 -9.64
CA ALA A 362 20.26 -2.43 -9.07
C ALA A 362 20.46 -1.73 -7.72
N VAL A 363 20.07 -0.46 -7.60
CA VAL A 363 20.13 0.29 -6.34
C VAL A 363 19.21 -0.32 -5.28
N TRP A 364 17.98 -0.70 -5.65
CA TRP A 364 17.00 -1.30 -4.75
C TRP A 364 17.42 -2.67 -4.20
N ASN A 365 18.24 -3.42 -4.95
CA ASN A 365 18.81 -4.70 -4.53
C ASN A 365 20.13 -4.58 -3.76
N ARG A 366 20.67 -3.37 -3.58
CA ARG A 366 22.00 -3.17 -3.03
C ARG A 366 22.13 -3.64 -1.59
N ARG A 367 23.06 -4.53 -1.33
CA ARG A 367 23.50 -4.88 0.03
C ARG A 367 24.68 -4.03 0.44
N VAL A 368 24.62 -3.49 1.65
CA VAL A 368 25.68 -2.70 2.26
C VAL A 368 26.43 -3.58 3.24
N PRO A 369 27.76 -3.77 3.11
CA PRO A 369 28.53 -4.55 4.05
C PRO A 369 28.45 -3.97 5.46
N THR A 370 28.23 -4.82 6.47
CA THR A 370 28.04 -4.41 7.86
C THR A 370 29.20 -3.57 8.42
N ALA A 371 30.44 -3.87 8.04
CA ALA A 371 31.59 -3.09 8.45
C ALA A 371 31.56 -1.65 7.91
N SER A 372 31.20 -1.47 6.63
CA SER A 372 31.08 -0.15 6.00
C SER A 372 29.91 0.63 6.59
N LEU A 373 28.79 -0.07 6.86
CA LEU A 373 27.61 0.51 7.46
C LEU A 373 27.88 1.06 8.87
N ASN A 374 28.58 0.31 9.72
CA ASN A 374 28.90 0.77 11.08
C ASN A 374 29.97 1.88 11.09
N ARG A 375 30.92 1.86 10.16
CA ARG A 375 31.89 2.96 10.00
C ARG A 375 31.20 4.27 9.61
N TRP A 376 30.29 4.21 8.63
CA TRP A 376 29.47 5.37 8.28
C TRP A 376 28.63 5.83 9.48
N PHE A 377 28.03 4.88 10.21
CA PHE A 377 27.16 5.19 11.34
C PHE A 377 27.91 5.93 12.46
N GLU A 378 29.12 5.50 12.81
CA GLU A 378 29.98 6.21 13.76
C GLU A 378 30.25 7.65 13.29
N GLN A 379 30.63 7.85 12.02
CA GLN A 379 30.84 9.17 11.46
C GLN A 379 29.60 10.05 11.48
N ALA A 380 28.41 9.49 11.16
CA ALA A 380 27.15 10.22 11.18
C ALA A 380 26.74 10.66 12.60
N VAL A 381 26.96 9.80 13.59
CA VAL A 381 26.69 10.10 15.00
C VAL A 381 27.68 11.11 15.57
N ASP A 382 28.95 11.05 15.19
CA ASP A 382 29.97 12.01 15.61
C ASP A 382 29.73 13.39 15.00
N ALA A 383 29.33 13.44 13.71
CA ALA A 383 29.03 14.69 13.02
C ALA A 383 27.77 15.38 13.56
N ASN A 384 26.76 14.62 13.92
CA ASN A 384 25.51 15.12 14.48
C ASN A 384 25.03 14.20 15.61
N PRO A 385 25.47 14.41 16.87
CA PRO A 385 25.09 13.58 17.99
C PRO A 385 23.56 13.59 18.25
N PRO A 386 22.96 12.44 18.66
CA PRO A 386 21.56 12.40 18.99
C PRO A 386 21.23 13.33 20.15
N PRO A 387 20.05 14.01 20.13
CA PRO A 387 19.66 14.93 21.17
C PRO A 387 19.51 14.21 22.52
N ALA A 388 19.87 14.90 23.60
CA ALA A 388 19.62 14.40 24.95
C ALA A 388 18.13 14.46 25.28
N VAL A 389 17.57 13.34 25.78
CA VAL A 389 16.19 13.26 26.24
C VAL A 389 16.14 13.11 27.75
N SER A 390 15.43 14.00 28.42
CA SER A 390 15.33 14.05 29.89
C SER A 390 16.71 14.10 30.57
N GLY A 391 17.66 14.89 30.03
CA GLY A 391 19.01 15.06 30.56
C GLY A 391 19.95 13.86 30.38
N ARG A 392 19.53 12.81 29.70
CA ARG A 392 20.34 11.63 29.41
C ARG A 392 20.66 11.53 27.93
N ARG A 393 21.92 11.24 27.60
CA ARG A 393 22.34 10.98 26.22
C ARG A 393 21.79 9.64 25.75
N LEU A 394 21.17 9.66 24.58
CA LEU A 394 20.77 8.43 23.88
C LEU A 394 22.03 7.69 23.40
N LYS A 395 22.15 6.41 23.74
CA LYS A 395 23.20 5.55 23.20
C LYS A 395 22.64 4.81 22.00
N LEU A 396 23.18 5.14 20.85
CA LEU A 396 23.00 4.39 19.60
C LEU A 396 24.20 3.44 19.48
N ASN A 397 23.95 2.13 19.36
CA ASN A 397 25.01 1.14 19.52
C ASN A 397 25.63 0.71 18.19
N TYR A 398 24.82 0.15 17.31
CA TYR A 398 25.22 -0.29 15.97
C TYR A 398 23.99 -0.40 15.07
N ILE A 399 24.26 -0.51 13.76
CA ILE A 399 23.25 -0.65 12.73
C ILE A 399 23.56 -1.86 11.84
N THR A 400 22.52 -2.57 11.41
CA THR A 400 22.66 -3.69 10.47
C THR A 400 21.61 -3.59 9.38
N GLN A 401 21.88 -4.10 8.19
CA GLN A 401 20.90 -4.22 7.13
C GLN A 401 20.15 -5.53 7.28
N ALA A 402 18.87 -5.47 7.63
CA ALA A 402 18.00 -6.64 7.82
C ALA A 402 17.48 -7.19 6.48
N LYS A 403 17.08 -6.30 5.56
CA LYS A 403 16.56 -6.68 4.23
C LYS A 403 17.20 -5.82 3.15
N ALA A 404 17.41 -6.41 1.98
CA ALA A 404 17.89 -5.67 0.80
C ALA A 404 16.73 -5.02 0.03
N ARG A 405 15.52 -5.56 0.09
CA ARG A 405 14.37 -5.24 -0.78
C ARG A 405 13.10 -4.89 0.01
N PRO A 406 12.78 -3.63 0.24
CA PRO A 406 13.64 -2.45 0.10
C PRO A 406 14.79 -2.46 1.10
N PRO A 407 15.85 -1.64 0.90
CA PRO A 407 16.93 -1.51 1.87
C PRO A 407 16.37 -1.12 3.25
N SER A 408 16.39 -2.08 4.17
CA SER A 408 15.84 -1.92 5.52
C SER A 408 16.91 -2.20 6.55
N PHE A 409 17.05 -1.31 7.51
CA PHE A 409 18.11 -1.32 8.50
C PHE A 409 17.51 -1.37 9.90
N ILE A 410 18.20 -2.06 10.81
CA ILE A 410 17.86 -2.10 12.23
C ILE A 410 18.96 -1.34 12.98
N LEU A 411 18.56 -0.28 13.66
CA LEU A 411 19.42 0.50 14.56
C LEU A 411 19.17 0.08 16.00
N PHE A 412 20.17 -0.47 16.63
CA PHE A 412 20.13 -0.87 18.03
C PHE A 412 20.48 0.32 18.93
N CYS A 413 19.58 0.63 19.87
CA CYS A 413 19.68 1.77 20.76
C CYS A 413 19.32 1.41 22.20
N SER A 414 19.57 2.34 23.12
CA SER A 414 19.24 2.14 24.55
C SER A 414 17.77 2.41 24.87
N ARG A 415 17.10 3.26 24.07
CA ARG A 415 15.70 3.68 24.23
C ARG A 415 15.14 4.04 22.86
N ALA A 416 14.31 3.18 22.29
CA ALA A 416 13.75 3.38 20.96
C ALA A 416 12.72 4.52 20.94
N ASP A 417 11.88 4.60 21.99
CA ASP A 417 10.85 5.62 22.20
C ASP A 417 11.39 7.05 22.27
N ALA A 418 12.66 7.19 22.63
CA ALA A 418 13.28 8.48 22.86
C ALA A 418 14.02 9.05 21.62
N VAL A 419 14.15 8.30 20.52
CA VAL A 419 14.81 8.77 19.29
C VAL A 419 13.84 9.62 18.47
N PRO A 420 14.12 10.93 18.26
CA PRO A 420 13.22 11.79 17.50
C PRO A 420 13.13 11.39 16.03
N GLN A 421 11.96 11.51 15.43
CA GLN A 421 11.74 11.27 14.01
C GLN A 421 12.61 12.17 13.09
N SER A 422 12.90 13.38 13.54
CA SER A 422 13.83 14.29 12.84
C SER A 422 15.25 13.73 12.75
N TYR A 423 15.69 13.04 13.80
CA TYR A 423 17.01 12.41 13.82
C TYR A 423 17.06 11.17 12.93
N LEU A 424 15.99 10.36 12.92
CA LEU A 424 15.87 9.24 11.97
C LEU A 424 15.90 9.72 10.53
N ARG A 425 15.20 10.80 10.20
CA ARG A 425 15.26 11.41 8.86
C ARG A 425 16.67 11.87 8.48
N TYR A 426 17.40 12.44 9.43
CA TYR A 426 18.81 12.78 9.22
C TYR A 426 19.64 11.55 8.87
N LEU A 427 19.51 10.47 9.66
CA LEU A 427 20.24 9.22 9.40
C LEU A 427 19.89 8.60 8.05
N VAL A 428 18.59 8.55 7.69
CA VAL A 428 18.14 8.05 6.38
C VAL A 428 18.74 8.86 5.24
N ASN A 429 18.74 10.19 5.33
CA ASN A 429 19.28 11.04 4.28
C ASN A 429 20.80 10.89 4.17
N SER A 430 21.52 10.87 5.30
CA SER A 430 22.96 10.66 5.33
C SER A 430 23.36 9.28 4.79
N LEU A 431 22.58 8.23 5.14
CA LEU A 431 22.81 6.87 4.64
C LEU A 431 22.60 6.81 3.12
N ARG A 432 21.51 7.43 2.63
CA ARG A 432 21.19 7.49 1.20
C ARG A 432 22.31 8.17 0.41
N GLU A 433 22.83 9.27 0.91
CA GLU A 433 23.89 10.02 0.26
C GLU A 433 25.21 9.24 0.27
N PHE A 434 25.61 8.69 1.43
CA PHE A 434 26.87 7.99 1.58
C PHE A 434 26.96 6.69 0.77
N PHE A 435 25.86 5.92 0.70
CA PHE A 435 25.82 4.66 -0.03
C PHE A 435 25.20 4.77 -1.43
N GLU A 436 24.96 5.99 -1.90
CA GLU A 436 24.42 6.27 -3.23
C GLU A 436 23.12 5.47 -3.51
N LEU A 437 22.10 5.67 -2.67
CA LEU A 437 20.79 5.02 -2.79
C LEU A 437 19.70 6.00 -3.31
N PRO A 438 19.87 6.61 -4.50
CA PRO A 438 18.91 7.58 -5.02
C PRO A 438 17.58 6.92 -5.37
N GLY A 439 16.48 7.64 -5.13
CA GLY A 439 15.13 7.23 -5.56
C GLY A 439 14.61 5.93 -4.93
N THR A 440 15.32 5.37 -3.96
CA THR A 440 14.97 4.11 -3.32
C THR A 440 14.42 4.37 -1.91
N PRO A 441 13.29 3.76 -1.53
CA PRO A 441 12.82 3.79 -0.16
C PRO A 441 13.85 3.15 0.78
N VAL A 442 14.22 3.88 1.84
CA VAL A 442 15.14 3.40 2.86
C VAL A 442 14.43 3.42 4.21
N ARG A 443 14.45 2.29 4.90
CA ARG A 443 13.78 2.15 6.20
C ARG A 443 14.79 1.93 7.31
N ILE A 444 14.64 2.64 8.44
CA ILE A 444 15.41 2.41 9.67
C ILE A 444 14.42 2.11 10.79
N SER A 445 14.45 0.89 11.30
CA SER A 445 13.70 0.46 12.46
C SER A 445 14.58 0.52 13.71
N LEU A 446 14.00 0.88 14.85
CA LEU A 446 14.71 0.95 16.12
C LEU A 446 14.48 -0.33 16.92
N ARG A 447 15.53 -0.88 17.49
CA ARG A 447 15.42 -1.98 18.46
C ARG A 447 16.18 -1.65 19.75
N GLU A 448 15.56 -1.93 20.88
CA GLU A 448 16.24 -1.87 22.17
C GLU A 448 17.02 -3.17 22.38
N LYS A 449 18.26 -3.02 22.85
CA LYS A 449 19.04 -4.17 23.26
C LYS A 449 18.40 -4.76 24.51
N ALA A 450 17.90 -5.98 24.45
CA ALA A 450 17.40 -6.70 25.62
C ALA A 450 18.45 -6.63 26.74
N ASN A 451 18.07 -6.11 27.91
CA ASN A 451 18.95 -6.09 29.06
C ASN A 451 18.97 -7.51 29.67
N PRO A 452 20.05 -8.29 29.51
CA PRO A 452 20.10 -9.67 30.04
C PRO A 452 19.98 -9.74 31.56
N PHE A 453 20.03 -8.58 32.26
CA PHE A 453 19.94 -8.49 33.71
C PHE A 453 18.60 -7.94 34.22
N ALA A 454 17.61 -7.69 33.36
CA ALA A 454 16.32 -7.14 33.75
C ALA A 454 15.54 -8.06 34.74
N HIS A 455 15.77 -9.36 34.71
CA HIS A 455 15.12 -10.34 35.59
C HIS A 455 15.77 -10.50 36.97
N LYS A 456 16.93 -9.85 37.25
CA LYS A 456 17.62 -9.98 38.53
C LYS A 456 17.25 -8.93 39.59
N ARG A 457 16.35 -8.00 39.31
CA ARG A 457 15.95 -6.98 40.28
C ARG A 457 14.51 -7.18 40.73
N ARG A 458 14.20 -8.26 41.46
CA ARG A 458 13.10 -8.33 42.45
C ARG A 458 13.30 -9.58 43.32
N ARG A 459 14.16 -9.47 44.32
CA ARG A 459 13.96 -10.19 45.59
C ARG A 459 13.73 -9.08 46.64
N PRO A 460 12.55 -8.94 47.24
CA PRO A 460 12.40 -8.18 48.45
C PRO A 460 13.01 -8.97 49.57
N SER A 461 13.81 -8.29 50.35
CA SER A 461 14.22 -8.69 51.70
C SER A 461 13.04 -8.56 52.63
#